data_866ffce1d2c69ab474a0faf748646887
#
_entry.id   866ffce1d2c69ab474a0faf748646887
#
_cell.length_a   1.000
_cell.length_b   1.000
_cell.length_c   1.000
_cell.angle_alpha   90.00
_cell.angle_beta   90.00
_cell.angle_gamma   90.00
#
_symmetry.space_group_name_H-M   'P 1'
#
loop_
_entity.id
_entity.type
_entity.pdbx_description
1 polymer ?
#
loop_
_entity_poly.entity_id
_entity_poly.type
_entity_poly.pdbx_seq_one_letter_code
_entity_poly.pdbx_strand_id
1 'polypeptide(L)'
;MKNETGLTTVVVNRHRARGLAECRYGGDLQYRHMIYIGVGSGIAAGLYIDRQLLSGPRGGAGEIGHTTVEPDGPLCPCGNHGCLQLLSAGPAIEQEYRKTIRQSNHTQSFTDRGIDLQLVKAQDVCAAAENGDDLAIGVVKKAADYLGIAMANLLNTFNPEAIILGGFVPNASSLFVETAMKTMRQRAMHPLSSETVVMTSRFKEIGGALGAANFALDKYISLSFF
;
A
#
# COMPACT_ATOMS: atom_id res chain seq x y z
N MET A 1 5.59 -14.91 -24.00
CA MET A 1 4.96 -13.67 -24.51
C MET A 1 5.65 -13.15 -25.76
N LYS A 2 6.96 -12.75 -25.77
CA LYS A 2 7.61 -12.29 -27.02
C LYS A 2 7.58 -13.35 -28.13
N ASN A 3 7.77 -14.61 -27.80
CA ASN A 3 7.74 -15.72 -28.75
C ASN A 3 6.33 -16.04 -29.29
N GLU A 4 5.29 -15.62 -28.59
CA GLU A 4 3.88 -15.89 -28.97
C GLU A 4 3.26 -14.73 -29.72
N THR A 5 3.68 -13.48 -29.42
CA THR A 5 3.07 -12.28 -29.96
C THR A 5 3.98 -11.53 -30.97
N GLY A 6 5.28 -11.85 -31.00
CA GLY A 6 6.29 -11.09 -31.75
C GLY A 6 6.58 -9.68 -31.18
N LEU A 7 5.84 -9.24 -30.16
CA LEU A 7 5.96 -7.89 -29.62
C LEU A 7 7.05 -7.80 -28.56
N THR A 8 7.76 -6.66 -28.51
CA THR A 8 8.66 -6.33 -27.42
C THR A 8 7.86 -6.20 -26.12
N THR A 9 8.24 -6.97 -25.10
CA THR A 9 7.52 -7.02 -23.83
C THR A 9 8.40 -6.50 -22.71
N VAL A 10 7.86 -5.62 -21.89
CA VAL A 10 8.49 -5.14 -20.65
C VAL A 10 7.63 -5.54 -19.45
N VAL A 11 8.27 -5.79 -18.31
CA VAL A 11 7.60 -6.16 -17.06
C VAL A 11 7.87 -5.08 -16.03
N VAL A 12 6.83 -4.67 -15.34
CA VAL A 12 6.90 -3.69 -14.24
C VAL A 12 6.08 -4.18 -13.05
N ASN A 13 6.55 -3.91 -11.84
CA ASN A 13 5.76 -4.18 -10.62
C ASN A 13 4.45 -3.37 -10.67
N ARG A 14 3.34 -4.00 -10.29
CA ARG A 14 1.99 -3.41 -10.34
C ARG A 14 1.88 -2.09 -9.56
N HIS A 15 2.49 -2.01 -8.38
CA HIS A 15 2.42 -0.80 -7.56
C HIS A 15 3.27 0.34 -8.15
N ARG A 16 4.42 0.01 -8.76
CA ARG A 16 5.21 0.99 -9.51
C ARG A 16 4.47 1.49 -10.74
N ALA A 17 3.80 0.61 -11.49
CA ALA A 17 2.97 1.03 -12.61
C ALA A 17 1.86 1.99 -12.15
N ARG A 18 1.13 1.66 -11.07
CA ARG A 18 0.09 2.54 -10.51
C ARG A 18 0.65 3.90 -10.08
N GLY A 19 1.79 3.92 -9.42
CA GLY A 19 2.46 5.17 -9.06
C GLY A 19 2.88 5.99 -10.29
N LEU A 20 3.29 5.35 -11.40
CA LEU A 20 3.61 6.06 -12.64
C LEU A 20 2.39 6.76 -13.24
N ALA A 21 1.22 6.11 -13.17
CA ALA A 21 -0.03 6.75 -13.58
C ALA A 21 -0.33 8.01 -12.74
N GLU A 22 -0.20 7.92 -11.42
CA GLU A 22 -0.38 9.07 -10.52
C GLU A 22 0.64 10.18 -10.79
N CYS A 23 1.91 9.82 -10.97
CA CYS A 23 2.99 10.76 -11.27
C CYS A 23 2.77 11.55 -12.56
N ARG A 24 2.14 10.94 -13.57
CA ARG A 24 1.94 11.56 -14.89
C ARG A 24 0.59 12.23 -15.06
N TYR A 25 -0.44 11.66 -14.45
CA TYR A 25 -1.84 12.07 -14.70
C TYR A 25 -2.62 12.38 -13.43
N GLY A 26 -2.00 12.34 -12.26
CA GLY A 26 -2.65 12.43 -10.95
C GLY A 26 -3.26 13.78 -10.59
N GLY A 27 -3.24 14.77 -11.47
CA GLY A 27 -3.92 16.06 -11.31
C GLY A 27 -3.01 17.27 -11.47
N ASP A 28 -3.53 18.45 -11.09
CA ASP A 28 -2.92 19.76 -11.30
C ASP A 28 -1.60 19.97 -10.53
N LEU A 29 -1.41 19.23 -9.43
CA LEU A 29 -0.19 19.27 -8.64
C LEU A 29 0.80 18.23 -9.19
N GLN A 30 1.74 18.71 -9.96
CA GLN A 30 2.80 17.88 -10.53
C GLN A 30 3.96 17.73 -9.56
N TYR A 31 3.85 16.81 -8.60
CA TYR A 31 4.91 16.51 -7.65
C TYR A 31 6.16 15.96 -8.35
N ARG A 32 7.33 16.51 -8.00
CA ARG A 32 8.61 16.02 -8.48
C ARG A 32 9.08 14.80 -7.68
N HIS A 33 8.83 14.84 -6.38
CA HIS A 33 9.20 13.79 -5.42
C HIS A 33 7.92 13.21 -4.81
N MET A 34 7.57 11.99 -5.19
CA MET A 34 6.32 11.35 -4.81
C MET A 34 6.54 9.89 -4.44
N ILE A 35 5.82 9.41 -3.45
CA ILE A 35 5.77 8.00 -3.10
C ILE A 35 4.34 7.49 -3.28
N TYR A 36 4.17 6.47 -4.11
CA TYR A 36 2.93 5.70 -4.18
C TYR A 36 3.07 4.47 -3.32
N ILE A 37 2.16 4.24 -2.38
CA ILE A 37 2.11 3.04 -1.53
C ILE A 37 0.86 2.26 -1.88
N GLY A 38 1.04 1.03 -2.39
CA GLY A 38 -0.06 0.12 -2.65
C GLY A 38 -0.25 -0.86 -1.50
N VAL A 39 -1.45 -0.84 -0.88
CA VAL A 39 -1.84 -1.76 0.20
C VAL A 39 -2.96 -2.67 -0.31
N GLY A 40 -2.63 -3.94 -0.47
CA GLY A 40 -3.54 -4.95 -1.02
C GLY A 40 -3.25 -6.32 -0.43
N SER A 41 -3.07 -7.36 -1.26
CA SER A 41 -2.61 -8.69 -0.82
C SER A 41 -1.19 -8.69 -0.25
N GLY A 42 -0.42 -7.66 -0.55
CA GLY A 42 0.88 -7.31 0.01
C GLY A 42 1.03 -5.81 0.00
N ILE A 43 2.21 -5.30 0.37
CA ILE A 43 2.53 -3.87 0.40
C ILE A 43 3.81 -3.63 -0.40
N ALA A 44 3.78 -2.66 -1.31
CA ALA A 44 4.97 -2.17 -2.00
C ALA A 44 4.81 -0.69 -2.36
N ALA A 45 5.92 -0.01 -2.63
CA ALA A 45 5.93 1.38 -3.04
C ALA A 45 6.51 1.58 -4.45
N GLY A 46 6.03 2.62 -5.13
CA GLY A 46 6.72 3.27 -6.24
C GLY A 46 7.35 4.56 -5.73
N LEU A 47 8.67 4.66 -5.82
CA LEU A 47 9.43 5.83 -5.39
C LEU A 47 9.75 6.67 -6.62
N TYR A 48 9.30 7.91 -6.67
CA TYR A 48 9.52 8.84 -7.79
C TYR A 48 10.34 10.02 -7.31
N ILE A 49 11.54 10.15 -7.86
CA ILE A 49 12.48 11.24 -7.58
C ILE A 49 12.67 12.00 -8.90
N ASP A 50 12.44 13.30 -8.89
CA ASP A 50 12.40 14.13 -10.12
C ASP A 50 11.50 13.54 -11.21
N ARG A 51 10.35 12.97 -10.80
CA ARG A 51 9.38 12.26 -11.66
C ARG A 51 9.91 10.97 -12.31
N GLN A 52 11.09 10.52 -11.94
CA GLN A 52 11.67 9.28 -12.44
C GLN A 52 11.50 8.17 -11.41
N LEU A 53 11.09 6.99 -11.87
CA LEU A 53 10.96 5.82 -11.01
C LEU A 53 12.33 5.34 -10.54
N LEU A 54 12.54 5.37 -9.23
CA LEU A 54 13.69 4.75 -8.60
C LEU A 54 13.50 3.22 -8.62
N SER A 55 14.22 2.54 -9.51
CA SER A 55 14.12 1.09 -9.66
C SER A 55 15.16 0.31 -8.86
N GLY A 56 16.31 0.92 -8.58
CA GLY A 56 17.50 0.23 -8.09
C GLY A 56 18.13 -0.68 -9.16
N PRO A 57 19.37 -1.14 -8.96
CA PRO A 57 20.13 -1.88 -9.98
C PRO A 57 19.51 -3.25 -10.32
N ARG A 58 18.75 -3.84 -9.42
CA ARG A 58 18.05 -5.13 -9.60
C ARG A 58 16.53 -4.99 -9.68
N GLY A 59 16.03 -3.77 -9.83
CA GLY A 59 14.59 -3.52 -9.88
C GLY A 59 13.86 -3.77 -8.56
N GLY A 60 14.53 -3.77 -7.41
CA GLY A 60 13.96 -4.09 -6.08
C GLY A 60 13.65 -2.87 -5.20
N ALA A 61 13.85 -1.64 -5.66
CA ALA A 61 13.53 -0.46 -4.85
C ALA A 61 12.02 -0.38 -4.57
N GLY A 62 11.64 0.00 -3.34
CA GLY A 62 10.24 0.15 -2.97
C GLY A 62 9.55 -1.09 -2.39
N GLU A 63 10.27 -2.18 -2.11
CA GLU A 63 9.75 -3.37 -1.42
C GLU A 63 9.54 -3.10 0.08
N ILE A 64 8.82 -2.02 0.41
CA ILE A 64 8.59 -1.55 1.79
C ILE A 64 7.78 -2.52 2.64
N GLY A 65 7.01 -3.39 2.02
CA GLY A 65 6.28 -4.45 2.72
C GLY A 65 7.19 -5.42 3.48
N HIS A 66 8.48 -5.46 3.12
CA HIS A 66 9.51 -6.27 3.77
C HIS A 66 10.42 -5.47 4.72
N THR A 67 10.11 -4.21 4.99
CA THR A 67 10.79 -3.45 6.05
C THR A 67 10.23 -3.84 7.41
N THR A 68 11.09 -3.92 8.43
CA THR A 68 10.70 -4.22 9.81
C THR A 68 10.03 -3.00 10.44
N VAL A 69 8.81 -3.16 10.92
CA VAL A 69 8.07 -2.15 11.72
C VAL A 69 7.80 -2.64 13.14
N GLU A 70 8.02 -3.92 13.40
CA GLU A 70 7.94 -4.55 14.71
C GLU A 70 9.09 -5.56 14.86
N PRO A 71 10.19 -5.20 15.56
CA PRO A 71 11.41 -6.03 15.59
C PRO A 71 11.17 -7.47 16.04
N ASP A 72 10.33 -7.66 17.07
CA ASP A 72 9.98 -8.98 17.63
C ASP A 72 8.69 -9.57 17.00
N GLY A 73 8.30 -9.06 15.84
CA GLY A 73 7.10 -9.45 15.12
C GLY A 73 7.21 -10.82 14.41
N PRO A 74 6.15 -11.24 13.73
CA PRO A 74 6.07 -12.56 13.09
C PRO A 74 7.14 -12.76 12.02
N LEU A 75 7.58 -14.04 11.86
CA LEU A 75 8.50 -14.45 10.81
C LEU A 75 7.84 -14.28 9.43
N CYS A 76 8.49 -13.55 8.56
CA CYS A 76 8.07 -13.35 7.18
C CYS A 76 8.65 -14.43 6.25
N PRO A 77 7.91 -14.86 5.21
CA PRO A 77 8.45 -15.76 4.20
C PRO A 77 9.74 -15.28 3.50
N CYS A 78 10.05 -13.98 3.58
CA CYS A 78 11.32 -13.44 3.08
C CYS A 78 12.54 -13.74 3.98
N GLY A 79 12.33 -14.35 5.15
CA GLY A 79 13.36 -14.67 6.14
C GLY A 79 13.53 -13.62 7.25
N ASN A 80 12.89 -12.45 7.13
CA ASN A 80 12.96 -11.37 8.13
C ASN A 80 11.79 -11.45 9.13
N HIS A 81 11.89 -10.76 10.26
CA HIS A 81 10.83 -10.63 11.28
C HIS A 81 10.15 -9.27 11.21
N GLY A 82 8.84 -9.24 11.58
CA GLY A 82 8.05 -8.01 11.75
C GLY A 82 7.90 -7.17 10.50
N CYS A 83 7.91 -7.79 9.32
CA CYS A 83 7.69 -7.11 8.06
C CYS A 83 6.32 -6.42 8.01
N LEU A 84 6.28 -5.20 7.51
CA LEU A 84 5.08 -4.37 7.39
C LEU A 84 3.88 -5.13 6.78
N GLN A 85 4.10 -5.89 5.72
CA GLN A 85 2.99 -6.59 5.04
C GLN A 85 2.30 -7.64 5.91
N LEU A 86 3.00 -8.23 6.89
CA LEU A 86 2.40 -9.20 7.82
C LEU A 86 1.55 -8.54 8.91
N LEU A 87 1.60 -7.22 9.02
CA LEU A 87 0.94 -6.44 10.06
C LEU A 87 -0.10 -5.46 9.51
N SER A 88 -0.01 -5.11 8.21
CA SER A 88 -0.82 -4.05 7.63
C SER A 88 -1.45 -4.37 6.26
N ALA A 89 -1.06 -5.47 5.59
CA ALA A 89 -1.70 -5.87 4.33
C ALA A 89 -3.08 -6.52 4.56
N GLY A 90 -3.88 -6.65 3.50
CA GLY A 90 -5.21 -7.26 3.58
C GLY A 90 -5.24 -8.61 4.30
N PRO A 91 -4.39 -9.58 3.95
CA PRO A 91 -4.34 -10.86 4.68
C PRO A 91 -4.03 -10.74 6.17
N ALA A 92 -3.22 -9.74 6.57
CA ALA A 92 -2.93 -9.48 7.98
C ALA A 92 -4.17 -8.97 8.73
N ILE A 93 -4.93 -8.06 8.12
CA ILE A 93 -6.22 -7.55 8.64
C ILE A 93 -7.22 -8.69 8.80
N GLU A 94 -7.35 -9.56 7.78
CA GLU A 94 -8.22 -10.73 7.81
C GLU A 94 -7.86 -11.69 8.94
N GLN A 95 -6.58 -11.99 9.08
CA GLN A 95 -6.08 -12.90 10.11
C GLN A 95 -6.28 -12.36 11.52
N GLU A 96 -5.94 -11.09 11.73
CA GLU A 96 -6.08 -10.44 13.05
C GLU A 96 -7.56 -10.33 13.43
N TYR A 97 -8.45 -10.01 12.50
CA TYR A 97 -9.90 -9.96 12.77
C TYR A 97 -10.45 -11.32 13.17
N ARG A 98 -10.10 -12.39 12.43
CA ARG A 98 -10.51 -13.76 12.79
C ARG A 98 -10.00 -14.17 14.18
N LYS A 99 -8.76 -13.80 14.51
CA LYS A 99 -8.16 -14.05 15.83
C LYS A 99 -8.92 -13.31 16.93
N THR A 100 -9.19 -12.02 16.72
CA THR A 100 -9.90 -11.16 17.68
C THR A 100 -11.30 -11.68 17.98
N ILE A 101 -12.06 -12.08 16.94
CA ILE A 101 -13.39 -12.66 17.12
C ILE A 101 -13.32 -13.96 17.94
N ARG A 102 -12.38 -14.86 17.64
CA ARG A 102 -12.22 -16.11 18.40
C ARG A 102 -11.90 -15.87 19.88
N GLN A 103 -11.15 -14.82 20.19
CA GLN A 103 -10.77 -14.46 21.56
C GLN A 103 -11.88 -13.72 22.33
N SER A 104 -12.78 -13.04 21.63
CA SER A 104 -13.84 -12.21 22.22
C SER A 104 -15.13 -12.94 22.57
N ASN A 105 -15.20 -14.26 22.43
CA ASN A 105 -16.43 -15.07 22.61
C ASN A 105 -17.60 -14.68 21.67
N HIS A 106 -17.36 -13.86 20.65
CA HIS A 106 -18.37 -13.47 19.66
C HIS A 106 -18.53 -14.49 18.52
N THR A 107 -17.76 -15.57 18.50
CA THR A 107 -17.79 -16.60 17.45
C THR A 107 -19.19 -17.16 17.23
N GLN A 108 -19.94 -17.39 18.31
CA GLN A 108 -21.32 -17.88 18.25
C GLN A 108 -22.24 -16.94 17.45
N SER A 109 -22.12 -15.62 17.68
CA SER A 109 -22.92 -14.61 16.99
C SER A 109 -22.69 -14.59 15.46
N PHE A 110 -21.48 -14.90 14.99
CA PHE A 110 -21.18 -15.01 13.56
C PHE A 110 -21.75 -16.31 12.97
N THR A 111 -21.61 -17.42 13.69
CA THR A 111 -22.16 -18.73 13.28
C THR A 111 -23.68 -18.66 13.20
N ASP A 112 -24.34 -18.02 14.15
CA ASP A 112 -25.79 -17.85 14.18
C ASP A 112 -26.31 -17.00 13.01
N ARG A 113 -25.46 -16.10 12.47
CA ARG A 113 -25.77 -15.31 11.28
C ARG A 113 -25.41 -16.00 9.98
N GLY A 114 -24.88 -17.22 10.02
CA GLY A 114 -24.45 -17.98 8.85
C GLY A 114 -23.18 -17.41 8.18
N ILE A 115 -22.38 -16.59 8.88
CA ILE A 115 -21.17 -15.99 8.35
C ILE A 115 -19.99 -16.94 8.59
N ASP A 116 -19.40 -17.44 7.51
CA ASP A 116 -18.14 -18.18 7.58
C ASP A 116 -16.96 -17.22 7.73
N LEU A 117 -16.38 -17.20 8.92
CA LEU A 117 -15.21 -16.37 9.23
C LEU A 117 -13.99 -16.64 8.34
N GLN A 118 -13.89 -17.84 7.73
CA GLN A 118 -12.79 -18.15 6.82
C GLN A 118 -12.91 -17.38 5.49
N LEU A 119 -14.14 -17.02 5.10
CA LEU A 119 -14.42 -16.30 3.86
C LEU A 119 -14.34 -14.78 4.02
N VAL A 120 -14.28 -14.27 5.26
CA VAL A 120 -14.18 -12.81 5.51
C VAL A 120 -12.92 -12.24 4.89
N LYS A 121 -13.07 -11.22 4.07
CA LYS A 121 -12.00 -10.47 3.39
C LYS A 121 -11.71 -9.15 4.10
N ALA A 122 -10.54 -8.58 3.82
CA ALA A 122 -10.15 -7.30 4.41
C ALA A 122 -11.15 -6.17 4.10
N GLN A 123 -11.78 -6.19 2.92
CA GLN A 123 -12.83 -5.22 2.57
C GLN A 123 -14.05 -5.34 3.48
N ASP A 124 -14.43 -6.57 3.86
CA ASP A 124 -15.56 -6.81 4.77
C ASP A 124 -15.23 -6.28 6.17
N VAL A 125 -13.98 -6.49 6.63
CA VAL A 125 -13.50 -5.95 7.92
C VAL A 125 -13.47 -4.42 7.88
N CYS A 126 -12.99 -3.82 6.78
CA CYS A 126 -13.00 -2.37 6.59
C CYS A 126 -14.43 -1.83 6.61
N ALA A 127 -15.36 -2.47 5.89
CA ALA A 127 -16.77 -2.08 5.88
C ALA A 127 -17.43 -2.21 7.27
N ALA A 128 -17.12 -3.27 8.01
CA ALA A 128 -17.61 -3.45 9.39
C ALA A 128 -17.09 -2.31 10.31
N ALA A 129 -15.82 -1.93 10.17
CA ALA A 129 -15.23 -0.82 10.92
C ALA A 129 -15.91 0.52 10.61
N GLU A 130 -16.18 0.82 9.33
CA GLU A 130 -16.90 2.03 8.91
C GLU A 130 -18.36 2.04 9.43
N ASN A 131 -18.95 0.86 9.67
CA ASN A 131 -20.28 0.71 10.25
C ASN A 131 -20.30 0.62 11.79
N GLY A 132 -19.15 0.84 12.46
CA GLY A 132 -19.09 0.97 13.90
C GLY A 132 -18.86 -0.34 14.67
N ASP A 133 -18.39 -1.42 14.01
CA ASP A 133 -17.97 -2.64 14.71
C ASP A 133 -16.66 -2.39 15.47
N ASP A 134 -16.70 -2.40 16.80
CA ASP A 134 -15.56 -2.06 17.66
C ASP A 134 -14.37 -3.00 17.46
N LEU A 135 -14.59 -4.29 17.20
CA LEU A 135 -13.51 -5.26 16.95
C LEU A 135 -12.84 -4.96 15.61
N ALA A 136 -13.63 -4.69 14.58
CA ALA A 136 -13.11 -4.31 13.27
C ALA A 136 -12.36 -2.97 13.33
N ILE A 137 -12.90 -1.98 14.05
CA ILE A 137 -12.23 -0.68 14.29
C ILE A 137 -10.86 -0.89 14.94
N GLY A 138 -10.76 -1.72 15.97
CA GLY A 138 -9.51 -2.03 16.64
C GLY A 138 -8.48 -2.65 15.69
N VAL A 139 -8.89 -3.61 14.89
CA VAL A 139 -8.05 -4.30 13.91
C VAL A 139 -7.57 -3.36 12.80
N VAL A 140 -8.48 -2.58 12.22
CA VAL A 140 -8.16 -1.63 11.15
C VAL A 140 -7.21 -0.53 11.64
N LYS A 141 -7.45 0.03 12.82
CA LYS A 141 -6.55 1.03 13.43
C LYS A 141 -5.15 0.47 13.68
N LYS A 142 -5.04 -0.73 14.24
CA LYS A 142 -3.76 -1.39 14.50
C LYS A 142 -2.96 -1.59 13.22
N ALA A 143 -3.59 -2.09 12.16
CA ALA A 143 -2.96 -2.25 10.86
C ALA A 143 -2.53 -0.91 10.25
N ALA A 144 -3.36 0.13 10.37
CA ALA A 144 -3.08 1.47 9.91
C ALA A 144 -1.92 2.13 10.67
N ASP A 145 -1.78 1.89 11.97
CA ASP A 145 -0.66 2.38 12.77
C ASP A 145 0.68 1.85 12.23
N TYR A 146 0.77 0.57 11.88
CA TYR A 146 1.97 0.01 11.27
C TYR A 146 2.29 0.65 9.91
N LEU A 147 1.26 0.92 9.08
CA LEU A 147 1.46 1.67 7.84
C LEU A 147 1.98 3.08 8.12
N GLY A 148 1.41 3.76 9.12
CA GLY A 148 1.83 5.11 9.54
C GLY A 148 3.29 5.16 9.98
N ILE A 149 3.79 4.13 10.68
CA ILE A 149 5.22 3.98 11.03
C ILE A 149 6.07 3.91 9.75
N ALA A 150 5.69 3.06 8.81
CA ALA A 150 6.42 2.93 7.54
C ALA A 150 6.39 4.22 6.72
N MET A 151 5.25 4.91 6.70
CA MET A 151 5.11 6.22 6.05
C MET A 151 6.03 7.28 6.69
N ALA A 152 6.13 7.31 8.01
CA ALA A 152 7.03 8.22 8.73
C ALA A 152 8.52 7.94 8.38
N ASN A 153 8.91 6.67 8.31
CA ASN A 153 10.25 6.28 7.91
C ASN A 153 10.56 6.73 6.47
N LEU A 154 9.62 6.54 5.54
CA LEU A 154 9.77 6.99 4.15
C LEU A 154 9.84 8.52 4.08
N LEU A 155 9.02 9.22 4.85
CA LEU A 155 9.03 10.68 4.91
C LEU A 155 10.40 11.21 5.37
N ASN A 156 10.92 10.66 6.47
CA ASN A 156 12.22 11.06 7.01
C ASN A 156 13.40 10.70 6.10
N THR A 157 13.24 9.69 5.24
CA THR A 157 14.32 9.20 4.36
C THR A 157 14.36 9.90 3.01
N PHE A 158 13.18 10.13 2.41
CA PHE A 158 13.06 10.62 1.03
C PHE A 158 12.53 12.04 0.94
N ASN A 159 11.95 12.58 2.01
CA ASN A 159 11.30 13.89 2.04
C ASN A 159 10.42 14.17 0.80
N PRO A 160 9.41 13.33 0.52
CA PRO A 160 8.58 13.49 -0.66
C PRO A 160 7.60 14.67 -0.47
N GLU A 161 7.24 15.33 -1.58
CA GLU A 161 6.17 16.32 -1.62
C GLU A 161 4.78 15.69 -1.40
N ALA A 162 4.62 14.42 -1.86
CA ALA A 162 3.37 13.69 -1.70
C ALA A 162 3.57 12.19 -1.43
N ILE A 163 2.66 11.63 -0.62
CA ILE A 163 2.46 10.19 -0.45
C ILE A 163 1.05 9.85 -0.93
N ILE A 164 0.95 8.94 -1.91
CA ILE A 164 -0.34 8.51 -2.48
C ILE A 164 -0.61 7.08 -2.03
N LEU A 165 -1.73 6.88 -1.33
CA LEU A 165 -2.18 5.58 -0.86
C LEU A 165 -3.16 4.96 -1.87
N GLY A 166 -2.86 3.77 -2.34
CA GLY A 166 -3.74 3.03 -3.24
C GLY A 166 -3.83 1.54 -2.88
N GLY A 167 -4.68 0.83 -3.60
CA GLY A 167 -4.99 -0.57 -3.33
C GLY A 167 -6.33 -0.73 -2.65
N PHE A 168 -6.77 -1.97 -2.47
CA PHE A 168 -8.14 -2.20 -2.01
C PHE A 168 -8.35 -1.84 -0.53
N VAL A 169 -7.32 -1.86 0.34
CA VAL A 169 -7.47 -1.50 1.75
C VAL A 169 -7.71 0.00 1.93
N PRO A 170 -6.84 0.91 1.43
CA PRO A 170 -7.10 2.35 1.52
C PRO A 170 -8.38 2.80 0.80
N ASN A 171 -8.77 2.09 -0.27
CA ASN A 171 -10.01 2.41 -0.99
C ASN A 171 -11.28 1.97 -0.23
N ALA A 172 -11.16 1.03 0.69
CA ALA A 172 -12.29 0.46 1.45
C ALA A 172 -12.50 1.11 2.82
N SER A 173 -11.51 1.88 3.33
CA SER A 173 -11.62 2.44 4.68
C SER A 173 -10.94 3.81 4.79
N SER A 174 -11.75 4.82 5.07
CA SER A 174 -11.30 6.16 5.45
C SER A 174 -10.60 6.13 6.82
N LEU A 175 -11.11 5.33 7.76
CA LEU A 175 -10.51 5.11 9.07
C LEU A 175 -9.07 4.62 8.98
N PHE A 176 -8.78 3.68 8.05
CA PHE A 176 -7.44 3.19 7.81
C PHE A 176 -6.50 4.31 7.34
N VAL A 177 -6.93 5.10 6.37
CA VAL A 177 -6.16 6.21 5.80
C VAL A 177 -5.88 7.29 6.85
N GLU A 178 -6.91 7.73 7.56
CA GLU A 178 -6.83 8.77 8.58
C GLU A 178 -5.92 8.35 9.75
N THR A 179 -6.04 7.10 10.21
CA THR A 179 -5.19 6.57 11.29
C THR A 179 -3.74 6.50 10.84
N ALA A 180 -3.46 5.99 9.63
CA ALA A 180 -2.09 5.93 9.10
C ALA A 180 -1.48 7.34 8.96
N MET A 181 -2.24 8.31 8.46
CA MET A 181 -1.81 9.72 8.37
C MET A 181 -1.50 10.31 9.74
N LYS A 182 -2.38 10.07 10.72
CA LYS A 182 -2.18 10.55 12.09
C LYS A 182 -0.88 10.00 12.68
N THR A 183 -0.66 8.68 12.59
CA THR A 183 0.53 8.02 13.10
C THR A 183 1.79 8.48 12.38
N MET A 184 1.74 8.65 11.06
CA MET A 184 2.83 9.24 10.27
C MET A 184 3.21 10.63 10.80
N ARG A 185 2.24 11.53 10.97
CA ARG A 185 2.48 12.91 11.46
C ARG A 185 3.06 12.95 12.86
N GLN A 186 2.68 12.01 13.73
CA GLN A 186 3.19 11.93 15.10
C GLN A 186 4.63 11.42 15.18
N ARG A 187 5.08 10.64 14.18
CA ARG A 187 6.38 9.94 14.21
C ARG A 187 7.41 10.52 13.25
N ALA A 188 7.00 11.26 12.25
CA ALA A 188 7.91 11.91 11.33
C ALA A 188 8.46 13.21 11.92
N MET A 189 9.62 13.64 11.43
CA MET A 189 10.22 14.92 11.80
C MET A 189 9.31 16.07 11.41
N HIS A 190 9.09 16.99 12.35
CA HIS A 190 8.54 18.29 12.06
C HIS A 190 9.69 19.21 11.56
N PRO A 191 9.55 19.97 10.46
CA PRO A 191 8.33 20.35 9.73
C PRO A 191 7.92 19.40 8.59
N LEU A 192 8.73 18.39 8.22
CA LEU A 192 8.45 17.52 7.06
C LEU A 192 7.03 16.95 7.08
N SER A 193 6.57 16.52 8.26
CA SER A 193 5.24 15.92 8.43
C SER A 193 4.07 16.90 8.18
N SER A 194 4.30 18.20 8.26
CA SER A 194 3.27 19.24 8.00
C SER A 194 3.18 19.64 6.53
N GLU A 195 4.28 19.51 5.78
CA GLU A 195 4.38 19.96 4.40
C GLU A 195 4.01 18.87 3.38
N THR A 196 4.22 17.59 3.74
CA THR A 196 3.92 16.48 2.84
C THR A 196 2.42 16.26 2.70
N VAL A 197 1.93 16.27 1.45
CA VAL A 197 0.53 15.97 1.12
C VAL A 197 0.31 14.47 1.13
N VAL A 198 -0.75 14.01 1.80
CA VAL A 198 -1.16 12.59 1.75
C VAL A 198 -2.55 12.52 1.14
N MET A 199 -2.71 11.68 0.11
CA MET A 199 -3.97 11.48 -0.58
C MET A 199 -4.19 10.03 -1.00
N THR A 200 -5.44 9.69 -1.35
CA THR A 200 -5.75 8.39 -1.95
C THR A 200 -5.61 8.43 -3.47
N SER A 201 -5.29 7.27 -4.06
CA SER A 201 -5.13 7.09 -5.50
C SER A 201 -6.40 7.47 -6.27
N ARG A 202 -6.26 8.25 -7.33
CA ARG A 202 -7.36 8.67 -8.22
C ARG A 202 -7.73 7.58 -9.22
N PHE A 203 -6.74 6.81 -9.70
CA PHE A 203 -6.93 5.86 -10.80
C PHE A 203 -7.42 4.49 -10.36
N LYS A 204 -7.52 4.21 -9.06
CA LYS A 204 -8.02 2.94 -8.53
C LYS A 204 -7.50 1.73 -9.34
N GLU A 205 -8.37 0.96 -9.97
CA GLU A 205 -8.00 -0.25 -10.70
C GLU A 205 -7.32 0.02 -12.05
N ILE A 206 -7.74 1.07 -12.77
CA ILE A 206 -7.21 1.44 -14.08
C ILE A 206 -5.75 1.91 -14.03
N GLY A 207 -5.29 2.43 -12.87
CA GLY A 207 -3.93 2.96 -12.71
C GLY A 207 -2.84 1.95 -13.05
N GLY A 208 -3.08 0.65 -12.83
CA GLY A 208 -2.12 -0.40 -13.19
C GLY A 208 -1.90 -0.51 -14.70
N ALA A 209 -2.98 -0.54 -15.47
CA ALA A 209 -2.91 -0.62 -16.94
C ALA A 209 -2.33 0.66 -17.55
N LEU A 210 -2.80 1.83 -17.10
CA LEU A 210 -2.32 3.13 -17.53
C LEU A 210 -0.82 3.31 -17.27
N GLY A 211 -0.36 2.96 -16.09
CA GLY A 211 1.06 3.06 -15.73
C GLY A 211 1.93 2.05 -16.46
N ALA A 212 1.44 0.83 -16.69
CA ALA A 212 2.17 -0.18 -17.47
C ALA A 212 2.34 0.25 -18.94
N ALA A 213 1.30 0.83 -19.54
CA ALA A 213 1.37 1.39 -20.90
C ALA A 213 2.41 2.51 -20.97
N ASN A 214 2.43 3.43 -20.00
CA ASN A 214 3.43 4.50 -19.94
C ASN A 214 4.84 3.96 -19.74
N PHE A 215 5.02 2.97 -18.87
CA PHE A 215 6.31 2.34 -18.66
C PHE A 215 6.86 1.69 -19.94
N ALA A 216 5.97 1.05 -20.71
CA ALA A 216 6.33 0.48 -22.02
C ALA A 216 6.73 1.55 -23.03
N LEU A 217 5.97 2.65 -23.10
CA LEU A 217 6.28 3.78 -23.99
C LEU A 217 7.63 4.41 -23.66
N ASP A 218 7.93 4.64 -22.38
CA ASP A 218 9.23 5.19 -21.94
C ASP A 218 10.39 4.31 -22.37
N LYS A 219 10.24 2.99 -22.19
CA LYS A 219 11.27 2.04 -22.63
C LYS A 219 11.40 1.98 -24.13
N TYR A 220 10.30 2.05 -24.88
CA TYR A 220 10.31 2.06 -26.34
C TYR A 220 10.97 3.34 -26.88
N ILE A 221 10.60 4.51 -26.37
CA ILE A 221 11.17 5.78 -26.76
C ILE A 221 12.68 5.80 -26.48
N SER A 222 13.08 5.37 -25.28
CA SER A 222 14.52 5.30 -24.90
C SER A 222 15.34 4.40 -25.81
N LEU A 223 14.73 3.34 -26.37
CA LEU A 223 15.42 2.43 -27.31
C LEU A 223 15.44 2.95 -28.75
N SER A 224 14.58 3.92 -29.09
CA SER A 224 14.47 4.45 -30.46
C SER A 224 15.44 5.60 -30.73
N PHE A 225 16.13 6.12 -29.72
CA PHE A 225 17.07 7.23 -29.83
C PHE A 225 18.54 6.79 -29.68
N PHE A 226 18.81 5.50 -29.67
CA PHE A 226 20.15 4.87 -29.75
C PHE A 226 20.18 3.83 -30.87
#